data_c2dd93eab8cb50c30871cef8672216d8
#
_entry.id   c2dd93eab8cb50c30871cef8672216d8
#
_cell.length_a   1.000
_cell.length_b   1.000
_cell.length_c   1.000
_cell.angle_alpha   90.00
_cell.angle_beta   90.00
_cell.angle_gamma   90.00
#
_symmetry.space_group_name_H-M   'P 1'
#
loop_
_entity.id
_entity.type
_entity.pdbx_description
1 polymer ?
#
loop_
_entity_poly.entity_id
_entity_poly.type
_entity_poly.pdbx_seq_one_letter_code
_entity_poly.pdbx_strand_id
1 'polypeptide(L)'
;DELVLYLSKYLPEKVVRPLAKEELCGSLFHDFCRFQPVEKAWRKAEGHWEIQDVCYTDRWGNGEPERISGIFRRLLAEGGQVWGAFLDGRLKGFCAVEGRLKGSRGQYADMAELQVSYDCRGQRLGRELFQKAAQSGRALGAEKLYISAHSAAGPMAFYRAMGCVEAEEPDPFHAAE
;
A
#
# COMPACT_ATOMS: atom_id res chain seq x y z
N ASP A 1 -16.32 -0.29 -35.17
CA ASP A 1 -16.82 -0.75 -33.88
C ASP A 1 -16.39 -2.17 -33.53
N GLU A 2 -16.23 -3.08 -34.50
CA GLU A 2 -15.73 -4.43 -34.24
C GLU A 2 -14.31 -4.41 -33.63
N LEU A 3 -13.46 -3.50 -34.06
CA LEU A 3 -12.09 -3.36 -33.53
C LEU A 3 -12.09 -2.91 -32.06
N VAL A 4 -12.99 -2.02 -31.65
CA VAL A 4 -13.13 -1.58 -30.26
C VAL A 4 -13.62 -2.70 -29.37
N LEU A 5 -14.60 -3.48 -29.80
CA LEU A 5 -15.10 -4.65 -29.07
C LEU A 5 -14.01 -5.74 -28.94
N TYR A 6 -13.22 -5.94 -30.00
CA TYR A 6 -12.13 -6.90 -29.99
C TYR A 6 -11.02 -6.52 -29.00
N LEU A 7 -10.58 -5.27 -29.01
CA LEU A 7 -9.55 -4.77 -28.08
C LEU A 7 -10.03 -4.82 -26.61
N SER A 8 -11.29 -4.50 -26.35
CA SER A 8 -11.84 -4.56 -24.99
C SER A 8 -11.88 -5.98 -24.41
N LYS A 9 -12.01 -7.01 -25.23
CA LYS A 9 -11.96 -8.42 -24.79
C LYS A 9 -10.59 -8.87 -24.28
N TYR A 10 -9.53 -8.16 -24.68
CA TYR A 10 -8.15 -8.47 -24.26
C TYR A 10 -7.66 -7.58 -23.11
N LEU A 11 -8.46 -6.62 -22.65
CA LEU A 11 -8.14 -5.88 -21.46
C LEU A 11 -8.48 -6.72 -20.22
N PRO A 12 -7.57 -6.84 -19.25
CA PRO A 12 -7.86 -7.57 -18.02
C PRO A 12 -9.04 -6.93 -17.28
N GLU A 13 -9.93 -7.75 -16.78
CA GLU A 13 -11.00 -7.29 -15.89
C GLU A 13 -10.35 -6.74 -14.61
N LYS A 14 -10.57 -5.45 -14.35
CA LYS A 14 -10.03 -4.79 -13.16
C LYS A 14 -11.15 -4.52 -12.15
N VAL A 15 -10.97 -5.02 -10.92
CA VAL A 15 -11.89 -4.80 -9.80
C VAL A 15 -11.10 -4.33 -8.59
N VAL A 16 -11.49 -3.19 -8.01
CA VAL A 16 -10.95 -2.71 -6.72
C VAL A 16 -12.09 -2.73 -5.71
N ARG A 17 -11.98 -3.57 -4.68
CA ARG A 17 -13.02 -3.80 -3.70
C ARG A 17 -12.48 -4.05 -2.29
N PRO A 18 -13.30 -3.86 -1.24
CA PRO A 18 -12.89 -4.28 0.09
C PRO A 18 -12.72 -5.80 0.16
N LEU A 19 -11.81 -6.25 1.02
CA LEU A 19 -11.59 -7.66 1.33
C LEU A 19 -12.36 -8.04 2.60
N ALA A 20 -13.04 -9.17 2.55
CA ALA A 20 -13.68 -9.76 3.71
C ALA A 20 -12.68 -10.61 4.51
N LYS A 21 -12.93 -10.76 5.81
CA LYS A 21 -12.06 -11.53 6.72
C LYS A 21 -11.86 -12.99 6.25
N GLU A 22 -12.88 -13.57 5.68
CA GLU A 22 -12.93 -14.95 5.19
C GLU A 22 -12.05 -15.19 3.97
N GLU A 23 -11.77 -14.14 3.19
CA GLU A 23 -10.91 -14.20 2.01
C GLU A 23 -9.42 -14.15 2.36
N LEU A 24 -9.09 -13.66 3.56
CA LEU A 24 -7.71 -13.43 3.98
C LEU A 24 -7.03 -14.72 4.42
N CYS A 25 -6.38 -15.37 3.49
CA CYS A 25 -5.55 -16.56 3.67
C CYS A 25 -4.32 -16.46 2.74
N GLY A 26 -3.29 -17.26 3.00
CA GLY A 26 -2.05 -17.21 2.19
C GLY A 26 -2.28 -17.45 0.71
N SER A 27 -3.26 -18.29 0.33
CA SER A 27 -3.59 -18.57 -1.06
C SER A 27 -4.13 -17.37 -1.84
N LEU A 28 -4.70 -16.36 -1.17
CA LEU A 28 -5.12 -15.11 -1.81
C LEU A 28 -3.95 -14.41 -2.52
N PHE A 29 -2.73 -14.56 -1.99
CA PHE A 29 -1.52 -13.93 -2.50
C PHE A 29 -0.71 -14.81 -3.45
N HIS A 30 -1.23 -15.96 -3.87
CA HIS A 30 -0.50 -16.93 -4.71
C HIS A 30 0.11 -16.31 -5.97
N ASP A 31 -0.64 -15.44 -6.64
CA ASP A 31 -0.21 -14.76 -7.88
C ASP A 31 0.37 -13.37 -7.63
N PHE A 32 0.66 -13.02 -6.39
CA PHE A 32 1.22 -11.72 -6.02
C PHE A 32 2.75 -11.77 -6.03
N CYS A 33 3.37 -10.97 -6.86
CA CYS A 33 4.83 -10.87 -6.95
C CYS A 33 5.34 -9.69 -6.09
N ARG A 34 5.83 -9.99 -4.88
CA ARG A 34 6.55 -9.01 -4.07
C ARG A 34 8.04 -9.06 -4.41
N PHE A 35 8.41 -8.22 -5.32
CA PHE A 35 9.79 -8.04 -5.75
C PHE A 35 10.06 -6.55 -5.91
N GLN A 36 11.01 -6.01 -5.17
CA GLN A 36 11.37 -4.61 -5.24
C GLN A 36 12.88 -4.44 -5.17
N PRO A 37 13.54 -4.31 -6.33
CA PRO A 37 14.93 -3.89 -6.36
C PRO A 37 15.03 -2.45 -5.87
N VAL A 38 15.97 -2.17 -4.97
CA VAL A 38 16.21 -0.85 -4.41
C VAL A 38 17.65 -0.46 -4.71
N GLU A 39 17.82 0.52 -5.58
CA GLU A 39 19.12 1.04 -6.00
C GLU A 39 19.44 2.37 -5.32
N LYS A 40 18.41 3.09 -4.88
CA LYS A 40 18.53 4.40 -4.24
C LYS A 40 17.55 4.51 -3.07
N ALA A 41 18.03 5.09 -1.98
CA ALA A 41 17.22 5.35 -0.80
C ALA A 41 17.51 6.73 -0.22
N TRP A 42 16.49 7.33 0.37
CA TRP A 42 16.65 8.54 1.13
C TRP A 42 17.26 8.22 2.49
N ARG A 43 18.25 9.00 2.89
CA ARG A 43 18.90 8.91 4.20
C ARG A 43 19.04 10.32 4.79
N LYS A 44 18.93 10.41 6.09
CA LYS A 44 19.14 11.66 6.80
C LYS A 44 20.60 11.73 7.24
N ALA A 45 21.37 12.63 6.64
CA ALA A 45 22.77 12.90 7.00
C ALA A 45 22.87 14.34 7.50
N GLU A 46 23.43 14.55 8.68
CA GLU A 46 23.62 15.88 9.28
C GLU A 46 22.39 16.79 9.29
N GLY A 47 21.21 16.19 9.46
CA GLY A 47 19.92 16.91 9.48
C GLY A 47 19.30 17.18 8.10
N HIS A 48 19.93 16.77 7.01
CA HIS A 48 19.44 16.94 5.65
C HIS A 48 19.10 15.60 5.03
N TRP A 49 18.04 15.57 4.20
CA TRP A 49 17.69 14.39 3.41
C TRP A 49 18.51 14.35 2.13
N GLU A 50 19.19 13.26 1.89
CA GLU A 50 19.95 12.99 0.67
C GLU A 50 19.63 11.63 0.08
N ILE A 51 19.79 11.48 -1.24
CA ILE A 51 19.66 10.20 -1.93
C ILE A 51 21.01 9.52 -1.93
N GLN A 52 21.07 8.32 -1.37
CA GLN A 52 22.27 7.47 -1.39
C GLN A 52 22.04 6.25 -2.28
N ASP A 53 23.10 5.83 -2.99
CA ASP A 53 23.09 4.58 -3.71
C ASP A 53 23.11 3.41 -2.73
N VAL A 54 22.22 2.47 -2.95
CA VAL A 54 22.06 1.24 -2.18
C VAL A 54 21.85 0.08 -3.16
N CYS A 55 22.06 -1.16 -2.72
CA CYS A 55 21.80 -2.30 -3.58
C CYS A 55 21.23 -3.44 -2.75
N TYR A 56 19.91 -3.56 -2.73
CA TYR A 56 19.22 -4.69 -2.13
C TYR A 56 17.90 -4.96 -2.82
N THR A 57 17.35 -6.14 -2.59
CA THR A 57 16.01 -6.51 -3.09
C THR A 57 15.12 -6.81 -1.92
N ASP A 58 14.01 -6.09 -1.83
CA ASP A 58 12.93 -6.39 -0.89
C ASP A 58 11.95 -7.36 -1.56
N ARG A 59 11.79 -8.54 -0.96
CA ARG A 59 10.90 -9.60 -1.40
C ARG A 59 10.35 -10.39 -0.21
N TRP A 60 9.19 -10.98 -0.40
CA TRP A 60 8.63 -11.83 0.62
C TRP A 60 9.42 -13.13 0.78
N GLY A 61 9.61 -13.51 2.03
CA GLY A 61 10.08 -14.84 2.40
C GLY A 61 8.95 -15.86 2.48
N ASN A 62 9.33 -17.10 2.79
CA ASN A 62 8.36 -18.17 3.05
C ASN A 62 7.50 -17.81 4.27
N GLY A 63 6.17 -18.02 4.15
CA GLY A 63 5.22 -17.75 5.23
C GLY A 63 4.75 -16.29 5.33
N GLU A 64 5.28 -15.38 4.52
CA GLU A 64 4.86 -13.98 4.52
C GLU A 64 3.38 -13.80 4.12
N PRO A 65 2.83 -14.51 3.13
CA PRO A 65 1.41 -14.45 2.80
C PRO A 65 0.49 -14.79 3.98
N GLU A 66 0.82 -15.81 4.77
CA GLU A 66 0.08 -16.19 5.96
C GLU A 66 0.20 -15.15 7.07
N ARG A 67 1.40 -14.62 7.27
CA ARG A 67 1.67 -13.56 8.26
C ARG A 67 0.84 -12.30 7.96
N ILE A 68 0.87 -11.82 6.72
CA ILE A 68 0.15 -10.61 6.33
C ILE A 68 -1.38 -10.84 6.38
N SER A 69 -1.84 -12.03 6.01
CA SER A 69 -3.25 -12.43 6.17
C SER A 69 -3.71 -12.35 7.62
N GLY A 70 -2.86 -12.80 8.54
CA GLY A 70 -3.11 -12.73 9.98
C GLY A 70 -3.19 -11.29 10.50
N ILE A 71 -2.30 -10.43 10.03
CA ILE A 71 -2.30 -8.99 10.35
C ILE A 71 -3.59 -8.34 9.84
N PHE A 72 -3.99 -8.59 8.60
CA PHE A 72 -5.18 -7.98 8.01
C PHE A 72 -6.48 -8.46 8.67
N ARG A 73 -6.56 -9.75 9.05
CA ARG A 73 -7.72 -10.25 9.83
C ARG A 73 -7.86 -9.54 11.17
N ARG A 74 -6.75 -9.25 11.86
CA ARG A 74 -6.74 -8.49 13.11
C ARG A 74 -7.15 -7.05 12.87
N LEU A 75 -6.58 -6.40 11.85
CA LEU A 75 -6.88 -5.04 11.47
C LEU A 75 -8.39 -4.85 11.17
N LEU A 76 -9.00 -5.79 10.43
CA LEU A 76 -10.46 -5.79 10.19
C LEU A 76 -11.26 -5.98 11.49
N ALA A 77 -10.81 -6.86 12.39
CA ALA A 77 -11.47 -7.07 13.68
C ALA A 77 -11.40 -5.83 14.59
N GLU A 78 -10.40 -4.99 14.43
CA GLU A 78 -10.20 -3.73 15.13
C GLU A 78 -10.86 -2.51 14.43
N GLY A 79 -11.73 -2.76 13.45
CA GLY A 79 -12.50 -1.72 12.76
C GLY A 79 -11.78 -1.05 11.60
N GLY A 80 -10.61 -1.57 11.19
CA GLY A 80 -9.89 -1.12 10.01
C GLY A 80 -10.49 -1.61 8.70
N GLN A 81 -9.88 -1.24 7.60
CA GLN A 81 -10.32 -1.64 6.26
C GLN A 81 -9.14 -2.14 5.42
N VAL A 82 -9.39 -3.19 4.64
CA VAL A 82 -8.44 -3.73 3.68
C VAL A 82 -9.09 -3.74 2.30
N TRP A 83 -8.39 -3.22 1.31
CA TRP A 83 -8.82 -3.19 -0.09
C TRP A 83 -7.91 -4.05 -0.93
N GLY A 84 -8.51 -4.80 -1.85
CA GLY A 84 -7.80 -5.57 -2.87
C GLY A 84 -8.08 -5.03 -4.27
N ALA A 85 -7.03 -4.99 -5.09
CA ALA A 85 -7.11 -4.72 -6.51
C ALA A 85 -6.86 -6.03 -7.29
N PHE A 86 -7.82 -6.44 -8.08
CA PHE A 86 -7.80 -7.69 -8.82
C PHE A 86 -7.70 -7.43 -10.32
N LEU A 87 -6.89 -8.22 -11.00
CA LEU A 87 -6.85 -8.32 -12.47
C LEU A 87 -7.16 -9.75 -12.85
N ASP A 88 -8.22 -9.96 -13.63
CA ASP A 88 -8.73 -11.29 -14.01
C ASP A 88 -8.89 -12.24 -12.81
N GLY A 89 -9.48 -11.73 -11.73
CA GLY A 89 -9.73 -12.48 -10.50
C GLY A 89 -8.50 -12.74 -9.61
N ARG A 90 -7.31 -12.27 -9.98
CA ARG A 90 -6.06 -12.44 -9.21
C ARG A 90 -5.71 -11.18 -8.44
N LEU A 91 -5.36 -11.30 -7.17
CA LEU A 91 -4.93 -10.17 -6.37
C LEU A 91 -3.60 -9.63 -6.89
N LYS A 92 -3.59 -8.36 -7.30
CA LYS A 92 -2.42 -7.66 -7.85
C LYS A 92 -2.06 -6.38 -7.10
N GLY A 93 -2.85 -6.00 -6.12
CA GLY A 93 -2.55 -4.90 -5.24
C GLY A 93 -3.44 -4.93 -4.01
N PHE A 94 -3.00 -4.29 -2.95
CA PHE A 94 -3.80 -4.12 -1.74
C PHE A 94 -3.37 -2.89 -0.95
N CYS A 95 -4.27 -2.36 -0.14
CA CYS A 95 -3.93 -1.41 0.92
C CYS A 95 -4.74 -1.73 2.18
N ALA A 96 -4.19 -1.32 3.32
CA ALA A 96 -4.80 -1.52 4.63
C ALA A 96 -4.75 -0.23 5.43
N VAL A 97 -5.86 0.13 6.08
CA VAL A 97 -6.00 1.30 6.95
C VAL A 97 -6.45 0.84 8.32
N GLU A 98 -5.72 1.23 9.35
CA GLU A 98 -6.06 0.88 10.74
C GLU A 98 -7.36 1.55 11.19
N GLY A 99 -8.13 0.88 12.03
CA GLY A 99 -9.41 1.40 12.55
C GLY A 99 -9.24 2.46 13.63
N ARG A 100 -8.08 2.49 14.29
CA ARG A 100 -7.77 3.45 15.35
C ARG A 100 -7.06 4.68 14.80
N LEU A 101 -7.61 5.85 15.08
CA LEU A 101 -6.97 7.12 14.73
C LEU A 101 -5.75 7.39 15.61
N LYS A 102 -4.73 8.00 15.02
CA LYS A 102 -3.46 8.41 15.65
C LYS A 102 -3.31 9.93 15.66
N GLY A 103 -2.22 10.40 16.31
CA GLY A 103 -1.94 11.83 16.52
C GLY A 103 -2.56 12.36 17.80
N SER A 104 -2.09 13.51 18.26
CA SER A 104 -2.50 14.11 19.55
C SER A 104 -4.00 14.43 19.62
N ARG A 105 -4.65 14.65 18.48
CA ARG A 105 -6.08 14.96 18.35
C ARG A 105 -6.88 13.84 17.63
N GLY A 106 -6.26 12.70 17.33
CA GLY A 106 -6.88 11.68 16.49
C GLY A 106 -7.06 12.12 15.03
N GLN A 107 -6.17 12.98 14.54
CA GLN A 107 -6.28 13.57 13.20
C GLN A 107 -5.79 12.64 12.08
N TYR A 108 -5.07 11.57 12.40
CA TYR A 108 -4.46 10.67 11.43
C TYR A 108 -5.17 9.32 11.37
N ALA A 109 -5.52 8.87 10.15
CA ALA A 109 -5.76 7.47 9.86
C ALA A 109 -4.46 6.85 9.32
N ASP A 110 -4.01 5.75 9.89
CA ASP A 110 -2.78 5.08 9.49
C ASP A 110 -3.03 4.14 8.32
N MET A 111 -2.39 4.39 7.18
CA MET A 111 -2.30 3.44 6.09
C MET A 111 -1.13 2.50 6.35
N ALA A 112 -1.42 1.38 7.01
CA ALA A 112 -0.43 0.41 7.44
C ALA A 112 0.29 -0.29 6.27
N GLU A 113 -0.41 -0.48 5.15
CA GLU A 113 0.14 -1.15 3.97
C GLU A 113 -0.42 -0.56 2.67
N LEU A 114 0.44 -0.45 1.66
CA LEU A 114 0.08 -0.26 0.26
C LEU A 114 1.09 -0.99 -0.61
N GLN A 115 0.65 -2.00 -1.33
CA GLN A 115 1.53 -2.76 -2.20
C GLN A 115 0.86 -3.06 -3.55
N VAL A 116 1.67 -3.06 -4.61
CA VAL A 116 1.28 -3.47 -5.96
C VAL A 116 2.26 -4.53 -6.44
N SER A 117 1.73 -5.62 -6.97
CA SER A 117 2.49 -6.71 -7.55
C SER A 117 3.44 -6.18 -8.62
N TYR A 118 4.68 -6.65 -8.61
CA TYR A 118 5.75 -6.14 -9.47
C TYR A 118 5.38 -6.17 -10.97
N ASP A 119 4.75 -7.25 -11.40
CA ASP A 119 4.29 -7.48 -12.79
C ASP A 119 3.13 -6.56 -13.23
N CYS A 120 2.52 -5.81 -12.31
CA CYS A 120 1.39 -4.92 -12.55
C CYS A 120 1.66 -3.45 -12.21
N ARG A 121 2.90 -3.07 -11.97
CA ARG A 121 3.29 -1.68 -11.72
C ARG A 121 3.12 -0.83 -12.98
N GLY A 122 2.95 0.48 -12.79
CA GLY A 122 2.72 1.41 -13.90
C GLY A 122 1.28 1.44 -14.45
N GLN A 123 0.39 0.56 -13.97
CA GLN A 123 -1.01 0.45 -14.39
C GLN A 123 -1.99 1.25 -13.51
N ARG A 124 -1.49 2.19 -12.74
CA ARG A 124 -2.26 3.08 -11.83
C ARG A 124 -2.95 2.39 -10.64
N LEU A 125 -2.74 1.08 -10.42
CA LEU A 125 -3.34 0.36 -9.28
C LEU A 125 -2.98 1.00 -7.93
N GLY A 126 -1.73 1.43 -7.75
CA GLY A 126 -1.29 2.10 -6.53
C GLY A 126 -2.04 3.39 -6.26
N ARG A 127 -2.30 4.19 -7.29
CA ARG A 127 -3.11 5.42 -7.17
C ARG A 127 -4.55 5.13 -6.74
N GLU A 128 -5.18 4.13 -7.35
CA GLU A 128 -6.56 3.74 -7.02
C GLU A 128 -6.65 3.21 -5.58
N LEU A 129 -5.71 2.37 -5.16
CA LEU A 129 -5.63 1.88 -3.78
C LEU A 129 -5.38 3.01 -2.78
N PHE A 130 -4.50 3.96 -3.10
CA PHE A 130 -4.27 5.14 -2.27
C PHE A 130 -5.54 5.99 -2.10
N GLN A 131 -6.33 6.15 -3.16
CA GLN A 131 -7.62 6.85 -3.10
C GLN A 131 -8.62 6.10 -2.20
N LYS A 132 -8.62 4.75 -2.23
CA LYS A 132 -9.44 3.93 -1.33
C LYS A 132 -8.99 4.06 0.12
N ALA A 133 -7.69 4.07 0.38
CA ALA A 133 -7.15 4.34 1.72
C ALA A 133 -7.57 5.73 2.23
N ALA A 134 -7.48 6.77 1.39
CA ALA A 134 -7.93 8.11 1.75
C ALA A 134 -9.45 8.18 2.02
N GLN A 135 -10.25 7.46 1.23
CA GLN A 135 -11.68 7.32 1.46
C GLN A 135 -11.97 6.66 2.80
N SER A 136 -11.25 5.58 3.14
CA SER A 136 -11.36 4.87 4.41
C SER A 136 -11.01 5.78 5.58
N GLY A 137 -9.91 6.54 5.48
CA GLY A 137 -9.50 7.50 6.50
C GLY A 137 -10.57 8.56 6.77
N ARG A 138 -11.19 9.11 5.72
CA ARG A 138 -12.30 10.07 5.86
C ARG A 138 -13.52 9.43 6.54
N ALA A 139 -13.85 8.20 6.19
CA ALA A 139 -14.97 7.47 6.81
C ALA A 139 -14.76 7.23 8.32
N LEU A 140 -13.49 7.10 8.76
CA LEU A 140 -13.12 7.02 10.17
C LEU A 140 -13.11 8.38 10.88
N GLY A 141 -13.30 9.49 10.15
CA GLY A 141 -13.27 10.84 10.70
C GLY A 141 -11.87 11.48 10.75
N ALA A 142 -10.88 10.90 10.10
CA ALA A 142 -9.53 11.47 10.04
C ALA A 142 -9.47 12.69 9.12
N GLU A 143 -8.62 13.64 9.49
CA GLU A 143 -8.29 14.81 8.66
C GLU A 143 -7.19 14.49 7.64
N LYS A 144 -6.27 13.59 8.00
CA LYS A 144 -5.07 13.25 7.22
C LYS A 144 -4.84 11.74 7.20
N LEU A 145 -4.24 11.25 6.11
CA LEU A 145 -3.73 9.89 6.03
C LEU A 145 -2.27 9.88 6.46
N TYR A 146 -1.93 9.06 7.44
CA TYR A 146 -0.56 8.85 7.91
C TYR A 146 0.07 7.68 7.19
N ILE A 147 1.33 7.81 6.79
CA ILE A 147 2.05 6.79 6.03
C ILE A 147 3.46 6.69 6.58
N SER A 148 3.83 5.53 7.09
CA SER A 148 5.21 5.16 7.35
C SER A 148 5.80 4.55 6.09
N ALA A 149 6.41 5.38 5.25
CA ALA A 149 6.93 4.94 3.97
C ALA A 149 8.35 4.37 4.11
N HIS A 150 8.60 3.28 3.39
CA HIS A 150 9.96 2.81 3.19
C HIS A 150 10.79 3.89 2.48
N SER A 151 12.01 4.12 2.93
CA SER A 151 12.90 5.19 2.43
C SER A 151 13.44 5.00 1.02
N ALA A 152 13.09 3.91 0.32
CA ALA A 152 13.44 3.69 -1.08
C ALA A 152 12.90 4.82 -1.97
N ALA A 153 13.70 5.23 -2.96
CA ALA A 153 13.38 6.37 -3.82
C ALA A 153 12.06 6.20 -4.58
N GLY A 154 11.73 4.99 -5.01
CA GLY A 154 10.49 4.69 -5.74
C GLY A 154 9.22 4.96 -4.92
N PRO A 155 9.03 4.32 -3.75
CA PRO A 155 7.91 4.61 -2.85
C PRO A 155 7.81 6.09 -2.47
N MET A 156 8.94 6.73 -2.14
CA MET A 156 8.94 8.16 -1.79
C MET A 156 8.48 9.05 -2.94
N ALA A 157 8.92 8.75 -4.19
CA ALA A 157 8.46 9.47 -5.37
C ALA A 157 6.96 9.29 -5.60
N PHE A 158 6.44 8.07 -5.39
CA PHE A 158 5.01 7.79 -5.49
C PHE A 158 4.20 8.62 -4.49
N TYR A 159 4.55 8.62 -3.21
CA TYR A 159 3.82 9.38 -2.19
C TYR A 159 3.89 10.88 -2.40
N ARG A 160 5.04 11.41 -2.81
CA ARG A 160 5.15 12.83 -3.19
C ARG A 160 4.25 13.18 -4.38
N ALA A 161 4.17 12.31 -5.39
CA ALA A 161 3.25 12.49 -6.52
C ALA A 161 1.76 12.41 -6.10
N MET A 162 1.45 11.76 -4.97
CA MET A 162 0.11 11.77 -4.36
C MET A 162 -0.16 13.01 -3.50
N GLY A 163 0.80 13.92 -3.38
CA GLY A 163 0.68 15.14 -2.57
C GLY A 163 1.03 14.96 -1.10
N CYS A 164 1.68 13.85 -0.73
CA CYS A 164 2.13 13.65 0.64
C CYS A 164 3.28 14.58 0.98
N VAL A 165 3.26 15.08 2.21
CA VAL A 165 4.29 15.93 2.83
C VAL A 165 4.76 15.30 4.13
N GLU A 166 5.82 15.82 4.73
CA GLU A 166 6.29 15.34 6.03
C GLU A 166 5.20 15.50 7.11
N ALA A 167 5.11 14.50 7.99
CA ALA A 167 4.14 14.55 9.09
C ALA A 167 4.54 15.60 10.12
N GLU A 168 3.56 16.39 10.58
CA GLU A 168 3.76 17.37 11.66
C GLU A 168 4.03 16.67 13.00
N GLU A 169 3.42 15.51 13.21
CA GLU A 169 3.59 14.66 14.39
C GLU A 169 4.04 13.28 13.93
N PRO A 170 5.35 13.04 13.73
CA PRO A 170 5.86 11.72 13.37
C PRO A 170 5.65 10.72 14.51
N ASP A 171 5.28 9.48 14.18
CA ASP A 171 5.15 8.40 15.15
C ASP A 171 6.55 8.01 15.67
N PRO A 172 6.82 8.09 16.99
CA PRO A 172 8.12 7.78 17.56
C PRO A 172 8.59 6.34 17.28
N PHE A 173 7.66 5.40 17.12
CA PHE A 173 7.98 4.00 16.83
C PHE A 173 8.50 3.79 15.40
N HIS A 174 8.10 4.65 14.45
CA HIS A 174 8.54 4.59 13.05
C HIS A 174 9.71 5.55 12.77
N ALA A 175 9.92 6.55 13.60
CA ALA A 175 11.02 7.51 13.42
C ALA A 175 12.40 6.95 13.84
N ALA A 176 12.44 5.77 14.46
CA ALA A 176 13.66 5.14 14.97
C ALA A 176 14.29 4.12 14.00
N GLU A 177 13.66 3.83 12.84
CA GLU A 177 14.15 2.97 11.77
C GLU A 177 14.71 3.80 10.59
#